data_9531bb34d3a639d33b26c7ecb2508c14
#
_entry.id   9531bb34d3a639d33b26c7ecb2508c14
#
_cell.length_a   1.000
_cell.length_b   1.000
_cell.length_c   1.000
_cell.angle_alpha   90.00
_cell.angle_beta   90.00
_cell.angle_gamma   90.00
#
_symmetry.space_group_name_H-M   'P 1'
#
loop_
_entity.id
_entity.type
_entity.pdbx_description
1 polymer ?
#
loop_
_entity_poly.entity_id
_entity_poly.type
_entity_poly.pdbx_seq_one_letter_code
_entity_poly.pdbx_strand_id
1 'polypeptide(L)'
;LTGHIADIHFAPTLRNKENLLREGINEADIFITGNTVIDALLEVADKPYEFEEETLKKLDFENKRVITVTCHRRENLGENMENIFGAIRQIGDEFDDVEIVYPVHLNPKVREIAGRILNGAENIHLIEPLQYQPFVNLQAKSYLIITDSGGMQEEAPSLGKPVLVMRRETERPEAVAAGTAKLAGVEKDVIVSMASELLENPEAYARIAKAVNPYGDGHASARIADAILWHFGLREGKPADFCAE
;
A
#
# COMPACT_ATOMS: atom_id res chain seq x y z
N LEU A 1 18.80 18.24 4.08
CA LEU A 1 20.26 18.15 4.18
C LEU A 1 20.81 17.04 3.28
N THR A 2 20.31 15.81 3.33
CA THR A 2 20.81 14.70 2.50
C THR A 2 20.72 15.02 1.01
N GLY A 3 19.61 15.60 0.53
CA GLY A 3 19.44 15.99 -0.86
C GLY A 3 20.43 17.05 -1.35
N HIS A 4 21.00 17.86 -0.45
CA HIS A 4 22.01 18.86 -0.81
C HIS A 4 23.44 18.33 -0.79
N ILE A 5 23.65 17.11 -0.28
CA ILE A 5 24.98 16.45 -0.21
C ILE A 5 25.10 15.38 -1.29
N ALA A 6 23.98 14.85 -1.74
CA ALA A 6 23.92 13.79 -2.74
C ALA A 6 24.32 14.32 -4.14
N ASP A 7 25.16 13.58 -4.85
CA ASP A 7 25.56 13.87 -6.23
C ASP A 7 24.53 13.40 -7.25
N ILE A 8 23.73 12.38 -6.91
CA ILE A 8 22.73 11.79 -7.79
C ILE A 8 21.42 11.58 -7.01
N HIS A 9 20.30 11.81 -7.67
CA HIS A 9 18.96 11.65 -7.11
C HIS A 9 18.12 10.66 -7.93
N PHE A 10 17.56 9.65 -7.26
CA PHE A 10 16.64 8.69 -7.85
C PHE A 10 15.23 8.98 -7.38
N ALA A 11 14.44 9.58 -8.25
CA ALA A 11 13.06 9.97 -7.98
C ALA A 11 12.11 8.83 -8.37
N PRO A 12 11.21 8.39 -7.48
CA PRO A 12 10.22 7.38 -7.83
C PRO A 12 9.28 7.80 -8.96
N THR A 13 8.85 9.07 -8.97
CA THR A 13 7.86 9.59 -9.92
C THR A 13 8.30 10.95 -10.50
N LEU A 14 7.63 11.37 -11.57
CA LEU A 14 7.81 12.71 -12.14
C LEU A 14 7.59 13.81 -11.09
N ARG A 15 6.57 13.68 -10.24
CA ARG A 15 6.30 14.65 -9.18
C ARG A 15 7.45 14.76 -8.18
N ASN A 16 8.09 13.65 -7.83
CA ASN A 16 9.27 13.67 -6.96
C ASN A 16 10.44 14.39 -7.64
N LYS A 17 10.66 14.19 -8.96
CA LYS A 17 11.63 14.96 -9.75
C LYS A 17 11.31 16.45 -9.72
N GLU A 18 10.06 16.84 -9.94
CA GLU A 18 9.62 18.25 -9.87
C GLU A 18 9.85 18.89 -8.49
N ASN A 19 9.68 18.12 -7.41
CA ASN A 19 10.00 18.59 -6.06
C ASN A 19 11.50 18.88 -5.91
N LEU A 20 12.37 17.99 -6.39
CA LEU A 20 13.82 18.19 -6.38
C LEU A 20 14.25 19.40 -7.21
N LEU A 21 13.65 19.61 -8.38
CA LEU A 21 13.91 20.79 -9.21
C LEU A 21 13.52 22.08 -8.48
N ARG A 22 12.38 22.09 -7.78
CA ARG A 22 11.96 23.26 -6.96
C ARG A 22 12.88 23.53 -5.78
N GLU A 23 13.56 22.51 -5.27
CA GLU A 23 14.60 22.63 -4.24
C GLU A 23 15.97 23.06 -4.80
N GLY A 24 16.07 23.27 -6.13
CA GLY A 24 17.27 23.74 -6.80
C GLY A 24 18.29 22.66 -7.18
N ILE A 25 17.87 21.38 -7.14
CA ILE A 25 18.70 20.29 -7.64
C ILE A 25 18.79 20.37 -9.18
N ASN A 26 19.98 20.15 -9.71
CA ASN A 26 20.20 20.18 -11.16
C ASN A 26 19.49 19.00 -11.84
N GLU A 27 18.76 19.27 -12.91
CA GLU A 27 18.02 18.25 -13.66
C GLU A 27 18.91 17.12 -14.20
N ALA A 28 20.16 17.42 -14.53
CA ALA A 28 21.11 16.43 -15.04
C ALA A 28 21.41 15.33 -14.02
N ASP A 29 21.25 15.62 -12.72
CA ASP A 29 21.57 14.73 -11.60
C ASP A 29 20.33 13.99 -11.06
N ILE A 30 19.17 14.17 -11.72
CA ILE A 30 17.91 13.52 -11.33
C ILE A 30 17.50 12.49 -12.38
N PHE A 31 17.18 11.28 -11.91
CA PHE A 31 16.66 10.17 -12.73
C PHE A 31 15.33 9.71 -12.17
N ILE A 32 14.31 9.55 -13.02
CA ILE A 32 13.05 8.91 -12.62
C ILE A 32 13.24 7.41 -12.79
N THR A 33 13.20 6.66 -11.69
CA THR A 33 13.53 5.24 -11.70
C THR A 33 12.35 4.32 -11.36
N GLY A 34 11.30 4.85 -10.76
CA GLY A 34 10.37 4.08 -9.97
C GLY A 34 10.92 3.86 -8.55
N ASN A 35 10.13 3.23 -7.70
CA ASN A 35 10.49 2.93 -6.31
C ASN A 35 10.97 1.48 -6.18
N THR A 36 12.17 1.28 -5.61
CA THR A 36 12.74 -0.06 -5.37
C THR A 36 11.93 -0.95 -4.43
N VAL A 37 10.99 -0.37 -3.66
CA VAL A 37 10.06 -1.18 -2.85
C VAL A 37 9.21 -2.09 -3.74
N ILE A 38 8.90 -1.66 -4.98
CA ILE A 38 8.12 -2.48 -5.92
C ILE A 38 8.93 -3.66 -6.43
N ASP A 39 10.24 -3.46 -6.70
CA ASP A 39 11.15 -4.56 -7.08
C ASP A 39 11.17 -5.64 -5.99
N ALA A 40 11.38 -5.23 -4.73
CA ALA A 40 11.42 -6.14 -3.60
C ALA A 40 10.08 -6.84 -3.35
N LEU A 41 8.96 -6.11 -3.50
CA LEU A 41 7.61 -6.65 -3.35
C LEU A 41 7.34 -7.76 -4.35
N LEU A 42 7.57 -7.50 -5.64
CA LEU A 42 7.31 -8.45 -6.72
C LEU A 42 8.21 -9.69 -6.61
N GLU A 43 9.49 -9.51 -6.28
CA GLU A 43 10.41 -10.64 -6.06
C GLU A 43 9.94 -11.58 -4.94
N VAL A 44 9.33 -11.03 -3.89
CA VAL A 44 8.79 -11.82 -2.77
C VAL A 44 7.45 -12.45 -3.12
N ALA A 45 6.56 -11.69 -3.79
CA ALA A 45 5.21 -12.14 -4.13
C ALA A 45 5.20 -13.28 -5.17
N ASP A 46 6.19 -13.32 -6.07
CA ASP A 46 6.32 -14.34 -7.12
C ASP A 46 6.76 -15.72 -6.60
N LYS A 47 7.21 -15.79 -5.35
CA LYS A 47 7.70 -17.05 -4.75
C LYS A 47 6.58 -17.79 -4.05
N PRO A 48 6.50 -19.14 -4.18
CA PRO A 48 5.57 -19.94 -3.39
C PRO A 48 5.80 -19.68 -1.89
N TYR A 49 4.71 -19.45 -1.16
CA TYR A 49 4.77 -19.16 0.27
C TYR A 49 3.64 -19.84 1.04
N GLU A 50 4.01 -20.48 2.14
CA GLU A 50 3.08 -21.05 3.12
C GLU A 50 3.18 -20.24 4.41
N PHE A 51 2.03 -19.81 4.93
CA PHE A 51 2.02 -19.06 6.19
C PHE A 51 2.42 -19.94 7.37
N GLU A 52 3.22 -19.39 8.27
CA GLU A 52 3.55 -20.02 9.56
C GLU A 52 2.59 -19.57 10.68
N GLU A 53 1.97 -18.40 10.51
CA GLU A 53 1.00 -17.84 11.45
C GLU A 53 -0.29 -18.69 11.43
N GLU A 54 -0.73 -19.14 12.61
CA GLU A 54 -1.77 -20.16 12.75
C GLU A 54 -3.15 -19.72 12.24
N THR A 55 -3.46 -18.43 12.32
CA THR A 55 -4.72 -17.88 11.79
C THR A 55 -4.69 -17.89 10.28
N LEU A 56 -3.58 -17.40 9.70
CA LEU A 56 -3.43 -17.31 8.24
C LEU A 56 -3.36 -18.68 7.56
N LYS A 57 -2.83 -19.70 8.24
CA LYS A 57 -2.88 -21.09 7.74
C LYS A 57 -4.30 -21.62 7.56
N LYS A 58 -5.23 -21.17 8.37
CA LYS A 58 -6.61 -21.67 8.42
C LYS A 58 -7.56 -20.87 7.52
N LEU A 59 -7.14 -19.68 7.05
CA LEU A 59 -7.97 -18.86 6.20
C LEU A 59 -8.17 -19.49 4.82
N ASP A 60 -9.40 -19.49 4.37
CA ASP A 60 -9.79 -19.92 3.03
C ASP A 60 -9.64 -18.76 2.03
N PHE A 61 -8.43 -18.56 1.53
CA PHE A 61 -8.13 -17.51 0.54
C PHE A 61 -8.74 -17.79 -0.84
N GLU A 62 -9.25 -18.98 -1.10
CA GLU A 62 -9.85 -19.35 -2.40
C GLU A 62 -11.33 -19.00 -2.47
N ASN A 63 -12.08 -19.20 -1.38
CA ASN A 63 -13.53 -19.03 -1.34
C ASN A 63 -13.99 -17.81 -0.54
N LYS A 64 -13.10 -17.19 0.23
CA LYS A 64 -13.37 -15.98 1.01
C LYS A 64 -12.61 -14.77 0.49
N ARG A 65 -13.24 -13.61 0.54
CA ARG A 65 -12.61 -12.34 0.21
C ARG A 65 -11.88 -11.79 1.43
N VAL A 66 -10.55 -11.88 1.42
CA VAL A 66 -9.73 -11.40 2.53
C VAL A 66 -9.48 -9.90 2.39
N ILE A 67 -9.79 -9.13 3.43
CA ILE A 67 -9.45 -7.71 3.57
C ILE A 67 -8.30 -7.58 4.55
N THR A 68 -7.16 -7.06 4.09
CA THR A 68 -6.06 -6.70 4.99
C THR A 68 -6.22 -5.26 5.48
N VAL A 69 -6.17 -5.09 6.79
CA VAL A 69 -6.27 -3.78 7.44
C VAL A 69 -4.93 -3.40 8.06
N THR A 70 -4.50 -2.14 7.87
CA THR A 70 -3.44 -1.53 8.68
C THR A 70 -3.87 -0.13 9.12
N CYS A 71 -3.80 0.14 10.44
CA CYS A 71 -4.15 1.43 11.01
C CYS A 71 -3.26 1.71 12.23
N HIS A 72 -2.41 2.72 12.15
CA HIS A 72 -1.44 3.02 13.20
C HIS A 72 -0.99 4.49 13.24
N ARG A 73 -1.47 5.34 12.34
CA ARG A 73 -1.08 6.75 12.29
C ARG A 73 -1.53 7.49 13.54
N ARG A 74 -0.65 8.36 14.06
CA ARG A 74 -0.92 9.15 15.28
C ARG A 74 -2.09 10.09 15.13
N GLU A 75 -2.30 10.61 13.92
CA GLU A 75 -3.42 11.49 13.55
C GLU A 75 -4.79 10.80 13.64
N ASN A 76 -4.81 9.46 13.57
CA ASN A 76 -6.03 8.67 13.67
C ASN A 76 -6.36 8.24 15.10
N LEU A 77 -5.46 8.43 16.09
CA LEU A 77 -5.73 8.03 17.48
C LEU A 77 -6.96 8.77 18.06
N GLY A 78 -7.76 8.04 18.83
CA GLY A 78 -8.99 8.56 19.44
C GLY A 78 -10.21 8.33 18.56
N GLU A 79 -11.08 9.32 18.42
CA GLU A 79 -12.38 9.22 17.72
C GLU A 79 -12.26 8.75 16.27
N ASN A 80 -11.27 9.25 15.53
CA ASN A 80 -11.04 8.79 14.15
C ASN A 80 -10.79 7.27 14.08
N MET A 81 -9.98 6.74 15.00
CA MET A 81 -9.68 5.30 15.02
C MET A 81 -10.91 4.49 15.46
N GLU A 82 -11.73 5.00 16.35
CA GLU A 82 -12.99 4.37 16.73
C GLU A 82 -13.96 4.30 15.55
N ASN A 83 -14.05 5.37 14.77
CA ASN A 83 -14.87 5.42 13.55
C ASN A 83 -14.35 4.41 12.50
N ILE A 84 -13.02 4.38 12.27
CA ILE A 84 -12.37 3.44 11.36
C ILE A 84 -12.65 1.99 11.78
N PHE A 85 -12.41 1.64 13.04
CA PHE A 85 -12.65 0.27 13.51
C PHE A 85 -14.14 -0.07 13.58
N GLY A 86 -14.99 0.92 13.86
CA GLY A 86 -16.43 0.76 13.74
C GLY A 86 -16.90 0.46 12.31
N ALA A 87 -16.21 1.04 11.29
CA ALA A 87 -16.45 0.72 9.89
C ALA A 87 -15.97 -0.72 9.55
N ILE A 88 -14.76 -1.09 9.99
CA ILE A 88 -14.20 -2.43 9.78
C ILE A 88 -15.11 -3.49 10.41
N ARG A 89 -15.63 -3.24 11.63
CA ARG A 89 -16.57 -4.13 12.30
C ARG A 89 -17.86 -4.29 11.50
N GLN A 90 -18.43 -3.19 11.02
CA GLN A 90 -19.67 -3.21 10.24
C GLN A 90 -19.49 -3.96 8.92
N ILE A 91 -18.37 -3.77 8.20
CA ILE A 91 -18.06 -4.52 6.98
C ILE A 91 -17.99 -6.03 7.28
N GLY A 92 -17.36 -6.43 8.38
CA GLY A 92 -17.34 -7.83 8.79
C GLY A 92 -18.73 -8.39 9.13
N ASP A 93 -19.58 -7.59 9.76
CA ASP A 93 -20.95 -8.00 10.12
C ASP A 93 -21.91 -8.06 8.91
N GLU A 94 -21.66 -7.29 7.83
CA GLU A 94 -22.55 -7.20 6.65
C GLU A 94 -22.20 -8.22 5.54
N PHE A 95 -20.98 -8.75 5.49
CA PHE A 95 -20.52 -9.62 4.41
C PHE A 95 -20.02 -10.97 4.94
N ASP A 96 -20.86 -12.01 4.84
CA ASP A 96 -20.56 -13.36 5.35
C ASP A 96 -19.37 -14.04 4.65
N ASP A 97 -19.02 -13.63 3.44
CA ASP A 97 -17.90 -14.16 2.65
C ASP A 97 -16.60 -13.36 2.82
N VAL A 98 -16.60 -12.34 3.70
CA VAL A 98 -15.44 -11.51 4.00
C VAL A 98 -14.73 -12.00 5.26
N GLU A 99 -13.42 -12.15 5.15
CA GLU A 99 -12.50 -12.35 6.28
C GLU A 99 -11.60 -11.12 6.42
N ILE A 100 -11.51 -10.54 7.59
CA ILE A 100 -10.70 -9.35 7.84
C ILE A 100 -9.48 -9.72 8.66
N VAL A 101 -8.30 -9.42 8.14
CA VAL A 101 -7.02 -9.65 8.85
C VAL A 101 -6.40 -8.30 9.21
N TYR A 102 -6.17 -8.10 10.48
CA TYR A 102 -5.49 -6.91 10.98
C TYR A 102 -4.25 -7.29 11.79
N PRO A 103 -3.03 -7.21 11.20
CA PRO A 103 -1.79 -7.25 11.95
C PRO A 103 -1.69 -6.00 12.83
N VAL A 104 -2.00 -6.15 14.13
CA VAL A 104 -2.22 -5.00 15.03
C VAL A 104 -0.89 -4.38 15.43
N HIS A 105 -0.74 -3.09 15.17
CA HIS A 105 0.45 -2.34 15.56
C HIS A 105 0.71 -2.40 17.07
N LEU A 106 1.99 -2.47 17.48
CA LEU A 106 2.41 -2.67 18.88
C LEU A 106 2.05 -1.51 19.84
N ASN A 107 1.61 -0.37 19.32
CA ASN A 107 1.19 0.76 20.16
C ASN A 107 0.01 0.35 21.06
N PRO A 108 0.16 0.44 22.41
CA PRO A 108 -0.87 0.02 23.35
C PRO A 108 -2.24 0.67 23.12
N LYS A 109 -2.26 1.96 22.72
CA LYS A 109 -3.53 2.67 22.43
C LYS A 109 -4.26 2.10 21.21
N VAL A 110 -3.51 1.69 20.19
CA VAL A 110 -4.09 1.03 19.01
C VAL A 110 -4.67 -0.34 19.41
N ARG A 111 -3.91 -1.13 20.18
CA ARG A 111 -4.34 -2.46 20.66
C ARG A 111 -5.58 -2.38 21.55
N GLU A 112 -5.64 -1.38 22.42
CA GLU A 112 -6.80 -1.15 23.30
C GLU A 112 -8.07 -0.88 22.49
N ILE A 113 -8.01 0.07 21.55
CA ILE A 113 -9.18 0.44 20.73
C ILE A 113 -9.58 -0.72 19.81
N ALA A 114 -8.62 -1.35 19.15
CA ALA A 114 -8.85 -2.51 18.27
C ALA A 114 -9.50 -3.67 19.04
N GLY A 115 -8.95 -4.02 20.20
CA GLY A 115 -9.49 -5.09 21.06
C GLY A 115 -10.91 -4.79 21.55
N ARG A 116 -11.20 -3.54 21.90
CA ARG A 116 -12.55 -3.14 22.37
C ARG A 116 -13.61 -3.23 21.28
N ILE A 117 -13.27 -2.88 20.03
CA ILE A 117 -14.25 -2.76 18.94
C ILE A 117 -14.33 -4.01 18.08
N LEU A 118 -13.18 -4.62 17.78
CA LEU A 118 -13.07 -5.68 16.79
C LEU A 118 -13.09 -7.10 17.40
N ASN A 119 -12.76 -7.27 18.68
CA ASN A 119 -12.83 -8.59 19.32
C ASN A 119 -14.26 -9.16 19.30
N GLY A 120 -14.34 -10.49 19.22
CA GLY A 120 -15.60 -11.23 19.28
C GLY A 120 -16.36 -11.35 17.96
N ALA A 121 -15.84 -10.82 16.86
CA ALA A 121 -16.27 -11.17 15.52
C ALA A 121 -15.53 -12.43 15.05
N GLU A 122 -16.23 -13.41 14.51
CA GLU A 122 -15.63 -14.69 14.10
C GLU A 122 -14.75 -14.53 12.85
N ASN A 123 -15.08 -13.57 11.98
CA ASN A 123 -14.40 -13.28 10.73
C ASN A 123 -13.45 -12.06 10.78
N ILE A 124 -13.12 -11.55 11.97
CA ILE A 124 -12.12 -10.48 12.16
C ILE A 124 -10.96 -11.01 13.00
N HIS A 125 -9.80 -11.10 12.38
CA HIS A 125 -8.61 -11.70 12.95
C HIS A 125 -7.59 -10.64 13.33
N LEU A 126 -7.44 -10.42 14.65
CA LEU A 126 -6.40 -9.57 15.20
C LEU A 126 -5.15 -10.43 15.43
N ILE A 127 -4.11 -10.22 14.66
CA ILE A 127 -2.85 -10.99 14.76
C ILE A 127 -1.68 -10.10 15.16
N GLU A 128 -0.57 -10.70 15.53
CA GLU A 128 0.67 -9.97 15.76
C GLU A 128 1.22 -9.38 14.44
N PRO A 129 2.00 -8.28 14.51
CA PRO A 129 2.64 -7.73 13.33
C PRO A 129 3.48 -8.77 12.59
N LEU A 130 3.30 -8.83 11.29
CA LEU A 130 4.01 -9.78 10.43
C LEU A 130 5.38 -9.21 9.99
N GLN A 131 6.34 -10.09 9.77
CA GLN A 131 7.56 -9.76 9.05
C GLN A 131 7.25 -9.46 7.58
N TYR A 132 8.22 -8.92 6.83
CA TYR A 132 8.02 -8.45 5.46
C TYR A 132 7.46 -9.53 4.53
N GLN A 133 8.09 -10.70 4.45
CA GLN A 133 7.68 -11.77 3.53
C GLN A 133 6.25 -12.28 3.79
N PRO A 134 5.84 -12.67 5.02
CA PRO A 134 4.45 -13.04 5.27
C PRO A 134 3.47 -11.89 5.03
N PHE A 135 3.86 -10.64 5.28
CA PHE A 135 2.99 -9.49 5.04
C PHE A 135 2.76 -9.24 3.55
N VAL A 136 3.80 -9.33 2.71
CA VAL A 136 3.68 -9.24 1.24
C VAL A 136 2.76 -10.33 0.72
N ASN A 137 2.91 -11.57 1.20
CA ASN A 137 2.05 -12.68 0.79
C ASN A 137 0.60 -12.52 1.26
N LEU A 138 0.37 -11.92 2.43
CA LEU A 138 -0.98 -11.58 2.87
C LEU A 138 -1.60 -10.53 1.94
N GLN A 139 -0.85 -9.47 1.59
CA GLN A 139 -1.30 -8.48 0.60
C GLN A 139 -1.64 -9.13 -0.74
N ALA A 140 -0.74 -9.98 -1.26
CA ALA A 140 -0.93 -10.67 -2.55
C ALA A 140 -2.17 -11.55 -2.59
N LYS A 141 -2.54 -12.17 -1.46
CA LYS A 141 -3.74 -13.00 -1.31
C LYS A 141 -5.00 -12.23 -0.91
N SER A 142 -4.87 -10.94 -0.57
CA SER A 142 -6.00 -10.10 -0.21
C SER A 142 -6.86 -9.74 -1.41
N TYR A 143 -8.16 -9.55 -1.18
CA TYR A 143 -9.08 -8.94 -2.11
C TYR A 143 -8.98 -7.42 -2.10
N LEU A 144 -8.95 -6.83 -0.92
CA LEU A 144 -8.96 -5.39 -0.69
C LEU A 144 -7.98 -5.02 0.43
N ILE A 145 -7.34 -3.86 0.31
CA ILE A 145 -6.48 -3.30 1.35
C ILE A 145 -7.14 -2.03 1.90
N ILE A 146 -7.33 -1.97 3.22
CA ILE A 146 -7.83 -0.79 3.92
C ILE A 146 -6.72 -0.30 4.85
N THR A 147 -6.18 0.90 4.60
CA THR A 147 -4.93 1.32 5.24
C THR A 147 -4.85 2.82 5.52
N ASP A 148 -4.07 3.21 6.53
CA ASP A 148 -3.61 4.58 6.71
C ASP A 148 -2.12 4.77 6.35
N SER A 149 -1.46 3.71 5.86
CA SER A 149 -0.04 3.72 5.50
C SER A 149 0.23 4.30 4.12
N GLY A 150 1.28 5.14 4.00
CA GLY A 150 1.76 5.63 2.71
C GLY A 150 2.38 4.53 1.84
N GLY A 151 3.18 3.62 2.43
CA GLY A 151 3.82 2.52 1.72
C GLY A 151 2.82 1.58 1.05
N MET A 152 1.71 1.27 1.73
CA MET A 152 0.66 0.41 1.17
C MET A 152 0.03 1.00 -0.09
N GLN A 153 -0.03 2.33 -0.22
CA GLN A 153 -0.53 3.01 -1.40
C GLN A 153 0.40 2.86 -2.62
N GLU A 154 1.68 2.55 -2.38
CA GLU A 154 2.66 2.28 -3.42
C GLU A 154 2.72 0.78 -3.76
N GLU A 155 2.70 -0.08 -2.73
CA GLU A 155 2.92 -1.52 -2.82
C GLU A 155 1.70 -2.29 -3.36
N ALA A 156 0.54 -2.16 -2.72
CA ALA A 156 -0.64 -2.97 -3.02
C ALA A 156 -1.14 -2.86 -4.48
N PRO A 157 -1.08 -1.69 -5.14
CA PRO A 157 -1.43 -1.59 -6.55
C PRO A 157 -0.58 -2.46 -7.49
N SER A 158 0.70 -2.69 -7.16
CA SER A 158 1.57 -3.59 -7.95
C SER A 158 1.15 -5.05 -7.89
N LEU A 159 0.36 -5.41 -6.87
CA LEU A 159 -0.26 -6.73 -6.73
C LEU A 159 -1.69 -6.78 -7.29
N GLY A 160 -2.14 -5.70 -7.96
CA GLY A 160 -3.50 -5.59 -8.50
C GLY A 160 -4.57 -5.49 -7.40
N LYS A 161 -4.23 -4.96 -6.22
CA LYS A 161 -5.15 -4.86 -5.08
C LYS A 161 -5.65 -3.44 -4.92
N PRO A 162 -6.99 -3.21 -4.94
CA PRO A 162 -7.56 -1.91 -4.61
C PRO A 162 -7.17 -1.46 -3.20
N VAL A 163 -6.95 -0.15 -3.04
CA VAL A 163 -6.56 0.44 -1.76
C VAL A 163 -7.58 1.51 -1.34
N LEU A 164 -8.17 1.33 -0.16
CA LEU A 164 -8.93 2.38 0.52
C LEU A 164 -8.05 3.01 1.60
N VAL A 165 -7.84 4.33 1.48
CA VAL A 165 -6.95 5.09 2.36
C VAL A 165 -7.77 5.79 3.42
N MET A 166 -7.64 5.36 4.68
CA MET A 166 -8.34 5.90 5.85
C MET A 166 -7.67 7.19 6.35
N ARG A 167 -7.67 8.21 5.48
CA ARG A 167 -7.09 9.53 5.73
C ARG A 167 -7.87 10.58 4.96
N ARG A 168 -7.88 11.83 5.47
CA ARG A 168 -8.46 12.99 4.75
C ARG A 168 -7.56 13.49 3.64
N GLU A 169 -6.25 13.34 3.81
CA GLU A 169 -5.22 13.74 2.84
C GLU A 169 -4.18 12.63 2.71
N THR A 170 -3.46 12.62 1.58
CA THR A 170 -2.34 11.69 1.38
C THR A 170 -1.11 12.40 0.82
N GLU A 171 0.06 11.96 1.25
CA GLU A 171 1.35 12.29 0.65
C GLU A 171 1.65 11.49 -0.64
N ARG A 172 0.68 10.69 -1.10
CA ARG A 172 0.74 9.85 -2.31
C ARG A 172 -0.37 10.24 -3.31
N PRO A 173 -0.43 11.51 -3.73
CA PRO A 173 -1.49 11.97 -4.62
C PRO A 173 -1.46 11.31 -6.00
N GLU A 174 -0.31 10.79 -6.43
CA GLU A 174 -0.16 10.04 -7.67
C GLU A 174 -1.01 8.76 -7.68
N ALA A 175 -1.08 8.04 -6.55
CA ALA A 175 -1.93 6.85 -6.42
C ALA A 175 -3.42 7.17 -6.63
N VAL A 176 -3.87 8.31 -6.09
CA VAL A 176 -5.26 8.78 -6.24
C VAL A 176 -5.50 9.23 -7.67
N ALA A 177 -4.57 9.99 -8.27
CA ALA A 177 -4.68 10.47 -9.65
C ALA A 177 -4.67 9.32 -10.66
N ALA A 178 -3.84 8.30 -10.45
CA ALA A 178 -3.81 7.08 -11.27
C ALA A 178 -5.02 6.16 -11.05
N GLY A 179 -5.80 6.40 -10.00
CA GLY A 179 -6.96 5.58 -9.66
C GLY A 179 -6.63 4.25 -8.98
N THR A 180 -5.39 4.05 -8.53
CA THR A 180 -4.95 2.82 -7.81
C THR A 180 -5.36 2.82 -6.35
N ALA A 181 -5.66 4.01 -5.78
CA ALA A 181 -6.12 4.18 -4.41
C ALA A 181 -7.25 5.20 -4.35
N LYS A 182 -8.15 5.04 -3.38
CA LYS A 182 -9.22 6.01 -3.07
C LYS A 182 -9.08 6.52 -1.64
N LEU A 183 -9.20 7.83 -1.43
CA LEU A 183 -9.30 8.43 -0.08
C LEU A 183 -10.70 8.18 0.48
N ALA A 184 -10.78 7.37 1.52
CA ALA A 184 -12.03 7.05 2.23
C ALA A 184 -12.27 7.95 3.45
N GLY A 185 -11.31 8.81 3.80
CA GLY A 185 -11.42 9.63 5.00
C GLY A 185 -11.35 8.78 6.28
N VAL A 186 -11.96 9.30 7.34
CA VAL A 186 -12.00 8.64 8.65
C VAL A 186 -13.43 8.50 9.19
N GLU A 187 -14.42 8.88 8.39
CA GLU A 187 -15.83 8.81 8.70
C GLU A 187 -16.35 7.39 8.44
N LYS A 188 -16.96 6.78 9.45
CA LYS A 188 -17.43 5.39 9.43
C LYS A 188 -18.26 5.07 8.19
N ASP A 189 -19.31 5.85 7.93
CA ASP A 189 -20.29 5.57 6.86
C ASP A 189 -19.64 5.68 5.46
N VAL A 190 -18.65 6.57 5.30
CA VAL A 190 -17.92 6.72 4.02
C VAL A 190 -17.04 5.49 3.76
N ILE A 191 -16.31 5.02 4.78
CA ILE A 191 -15.46 3.83 4.66
C ILE A 191 -16.32 2.61 4.32
N VAL A 192 -17.43 2.40 5.03
CA VAL A 192 -18.37 1.30 4.76
C VAL A 192 -18.90 1.38 3.33
N SER A 193 -19.44 2.53 2.92
CA SER A 193 -19.99 2.73 1.57
C SER A 193 -18.98 2.43 0.46
N MET A 194 -17.74 2.91 0.61
CA MET A 194 -16.69 2.69 -0.40
C MET A 194 -16.21 1.23 -0.43
N ALA A 195 -16.14 0.56 0.72
CA ALA A 195 -15.80 -0.85 0.79
C ALA A 195 -16.91 -1.72 0.18
N SER A 196 -18.17 -1.44 0.52
CA SER A 196 -19.34 -2.14 -0.05
C SER A 196 -19.41 -1.96 -1.58
N GLU A 197 -19.14 -0.76 -2.11
CA GLU A 197 -19.04 -0.55 -3.57
C GLU A 197 -18.04 -1.51 -4.21
N LEU A 198 -16.85 -1.69 -3.61
CA LEU A 198 -15.83 -2.58 -4.15
C LEU A 198 -16.14 -4.07 -3.95
N LEU A 199 -16.89 -4.40 -2.91
CA LEU A 199 -17.33 -5.78 -2.65
C LEU A 199 -18.51 -6.20 -3.54
N GLU A 200 -19.42 -5.30 -3.88
CA GLU A 200 -20.65 -5.60 -4.61
C GLU A 200 -20.57 -5.30 -6.11
N ASN A 201 -19.64 -4.42 -6.54
CA ASN A 201 -19.53 -3.99 -7.92
C ASN A 201 -18.19 -4.43 -8.55
N PRO A 202 -18.18 -5.56 -9.31
CA PRO A 202 -16.96 -6.06 -9.96
C PRO A 202 -16.31 -5.07 -10.94
N GLU A 203 -17.11 -4.19 -11.57
CA GLU A 203 -16.57 -3.19 -12.51
C GLU A 203 -15.83 -2.08 -11.75
N ALA A 204 -16.37 -1.61 -10.61
CA ALA A 204 -15.72 -0.65 -9.74
C ALA A 204 -14.40 -1.23 -9.18
N TYR A 205 -14.43 -2.49 -8.73
CA TYR A 205 -13.25 -3.22 -8.30
C TYR A 205 -12.20 -3.31 -9.41
N ALA A 206 -12.59 -3.84 -10.59
CA ALA A 206 -11.69 -4.06 -11.71
C ALA A 206 -11.03 -2.77 -12.22
N ARG A 207 -11.74 -1.64 -12.14
CA ARG A 207 -11.20 -0.33 -12.53
C ARG A 207 -9.99 0.05 -11.69
N ILE A 208 -10.03 -0.18 -10.37
CA ILE A 208 -8.92 0.13 -9.47
C ILE A 208 -7.83 -0.93 -9.56
N ALA A 209 -8.21 -2.21 -9.54
CA ALA A 209 -7.28 -3.34 -9.56
C ALA A 209 -6.41 -3.40 -10.83
N LYS A 210 -6.91 -2.87 -11.96
CA LYS A 210 -6.21 -2.83 -13.25
C LYS A 210 -5.54 -1.48 -13.55
N ALA A 211 -5.67 -0.50 -12.66
CA ALA A 211 -5.02 0.79 -12.83
C ALA A 211 -3.49 0.64 -12.75
N VAL A 212 -2.79 1.38 -13.59
CA VAL A 212 -1.31 1.31 -13.65
C VAL A 212 -0.71 1.93 -12.40
N ASN A 213 0.21 1.24 -11.76
CA ASN A 213 0.89 1.76 -10.57
C ASN A 213 1.90 2.86 -10.97
N PRO A 214 1.72 4.11 -10.50
CA PRO A 214 2.62 5.21 -10.84
C PRO A 214 3.99 5.13 -10.15
N TYR A 215 4.16 4.24 -9.17
CA TYR A 215 5.38 4.17 -8.36
C TYR A 215 6.41 3.16 -8.86
N GLY A 216 6.12 2.35 -9.86
CA GLY A 216 7.09 1.43 -10.42
C GLY A 216 6.50 0.21 -11.10
N ASP A 217 7.38 -0.48 -11.82
CA ASP A 217 7.11 -1.67 -12.63
C ASP A 217 8.02 -2.85 -12.25
N GLY A 218 8.75 -2.76 -11.12
CA GLY A 218 9.68 -3.79 -10.66
C GLY A 218 11.08 -3.72 -11.27
N HIS A 219 11.43 -2.63 -11.95
CA HIS A 219 12.73 -2.44 -12.60
C HIS A 219 13.48 -1.20 -12.10
N ALA A 220 13.11 -0.64 -10.95
CA ALA A 220 13.77 0.54 -10.39
C ALA A 220 15.24 0.29 -10.07
N SER A 221 15.57 -0.84 -9.47
CA SER A 221 16.95 -1.21 -9.11
C SER A 221 17.86 -1.31 -10.34
N ALA A 222 17.36 -1.86 -11.45
CA ALA A 222 18.11 -1.93 -12.70
C ALA A 222 18.36 -0.53 -13.27
N ARG A 223 17.34 0.36 -13.28
CA ARG A 223 17.49 1.75 -13.72
C ARG A 223 18.48 2.53 -12.87
N ILE A 224 18.47 2.32 -11.56
CA ILE A 224 19.44 2.91 -10.63
C ILE A 224 20.85 2.46 -10.96
N ALA A 225 21.07 1.14 -11.14
CA ALA A 225 22.38 0.59 -11.51
C ALA A 225 22.88 1.19 -12.83
N ASP A 226 22.02 1.25 -13.83
CA ASP A 226 22.33 1.84 -15.14
C ASP A 226 22.70 3.33 -15.04
N ALA A 227 21.99 4.10 -14.24
CA ALA A 227 22.26 5.52 -14.01
C ALA A 227 23.59 5.74 -13.28
N ILE A 228 23.91 4.89 -12.30
CA ILE A 228 25.21 4.92 -11.61
C ILE A 228 26.33 4.62 -12.61
N LEU A 229 26.21 3.55 -13.40
CA LEU A 229 27.22 3.18 -14.41
C LEU A 229 27.42 4.31 -15.44
N TRP A 230 26.33 4.94 -15.89
CA TRP A 230 26.42 6.06 -16.81
C TRP A 230 27.10 7.28 -16.17
N HIS A 231 26.76 7.63 -14.94
CA HIS A 231 27.36 8.75 -14.21
C HIS A 231 28.88 8.60 -14.07
N PHE A 232 29.38 7.39 -13.84
CA PHE A 232 30.80 7.11 -13.75
C PHE A 232 31.49 6.80 -15.11
N GLY A 233 30.78 6.99 -16.23
CA GLY A 233 31.35 6.76 -17.57
C GLY A 233 31.62 5.27 -17.90
N LEU A 234 30.99 4.36 -17.17
CA LEU A 234 31.11 2.89 -17.36
C LEU A 234 30.01 2.33 -18.29
N ARG A 235 29.10 3.18 -18.74
CA ARG A 235 28.04 2.85 -19.68
C ARG A 235 27.85 3.99 -20.67
N GLU A 236 27.65 3.67 -21.96
CA GLU A 236 27.28 4.64 -22.98
C GLU A 236 25.77 4.93 -22.94
N GLY A 237 25.42 6.19 -23.16
CA GLY A 237 24.04 6.68 -23.22
C GLY A 237 23.36 6.80 -21.84
N LYS A 238 22.73 7.96 -21.62
CA LYS A 238 21.92 8.20 -20.41
C LYS A 238 20.73 7.22 -20.41
N PRO A 239 20.44 6.50 -19.29
CA PRO A 239 19.27 5.64 -19.20
C PRO A 239 17.98 6.45 -19.32
N ALA A 240 16.95 5.81 -19.88
CA ALA A 240 15.62 6.40 -19.98
C ALA A 240 14.98 6.53 -18.61
N ASP A 241 14.25 7.63 -18.40
CA ASP A 241 13.40 7.81 -17.21
C ASP A 241 12.24 6.80 -17.22
N PHE A 242 11.82 6.35 -16.05
CA PHE A 242 10.60 5.57 -15.89
C PHE A 242 9.37 6.42 -16.22
N CYS A 243 8.45 5.84 -16.98
CA CYS A 243 7.12 6.41 -17.26
C CYS A 243 6.08 5.32 -16.96
N ALA A 244 5.09 5.65 -16.13
CA ALA A 244 3.93 4.80 -15.93
C ALA A 244 2.98 5.00 -17.13
N GLU A 245 2.91 4.03 -18.03
CA GLU A 245 2.02 4.00 -19.19
C GLU A 245 0.72 3.24 -18.91
#